data_fb0ba47bfa1425f885e04356254dc7e4
#
_entry.id   fb0ba47bfa1425f885e04356254dc7e4
#
_cell.length_a   1.000
_cell.length_b   1.000
_cell.length_c   1.000
_cell.angle_alpha   90.00
_cell.angle_beta   90.00
_cell.angle_gamma   90.00
#
_symmetry.space_group_name_H-M   'P 1'
#
loop_
_entity.id
_entity.type
_entity.pdbx_description
1 polymer ?
#
loop_
_entity_poly.entity_id
_entity_poly.type
_entity_poly.pdbx_seq_one_letter_code
_entity_poly.pdbx_strand_id
1 'polypeptide(L)'
;MICRLVKALLLAALPPGLLAAQASVPADSALLIRAIELRRQDVFAPAEANSFIPRLANDLHFTTRASVIRRELLFRPGRPYDSAAVAETARNLRSLGVFRAVSIDTIRSDSGLVIRVTTSDGWSTRPITNLNTAGSTWVPTIGLEELNFLGTATLVSVRYRIDPDRETLTTSFRQPRLLAGRVGLTLQYAHLSDGDLFFGRLAKPFFSLATRAAWETYGEARTERILRFFEGNREPGITLQRRYALGGAAGSLALRGGPEGYFRVGVNGQVRRDDYADASRVDTLGHTVTGAAGAFMQWRRARFLVSRGLEGFAREEDVDVSTTVGTGVQVTPRAFGYSEDGLVPFLTLRTGFGRPDRFVQLSATASGRYTAAGLDSGSVHLAGTAFLLPAPGHLAVLHGAVGWQERPAPGAEFDLGLGLGPRGFKEHSFTGDRAFFTTAEYRWTLTNDFYKLTAIGLAGFVDYGGAWYHGAARRTGVDFGIGLRFGLTRATEIQSSRLDLACRPRNDAGRFGCIVVLSRGFAFSTTGRLDR
;
A
#
# COMPACT_ATOMS: atom_id res chain seq x y z
N MET A 1 9.73 27.14 13.97
CA MET A 1 10.83 26.39 13.34
C MET A 1 10.34 25.52 12.17
N ILE A 2 9.24 24.80 12.31
CA ILE A 2 8.66 23.92 11.28
C ILE A 2 8.15 24.68 10.04
N CYS A 3 7.60 25.89 10.20
CA CYS A 3 7.13 26.72 9.09
C CYS A 3 8.27 27.18 8.15
N ARG A 4 9.50 27.27 8.65
CA ARG A 4 10.70 27.53 7.83
C ARG A 4 11.19 26.29 7.10
N LEU A 5 11.00 25.09 7.66
CA LEU A 5 11.35 23.82 7.01
C LEU A 5 10.41 23.50 5.82
N VAL A 6 9.11 23.78 5.94
CA VAL A 6 8.15 23.58 4.85
C VAL A 6 8.41 24.54 3.69
N LYS A 7 8.77 25.81 3.99
CA LYS A 7 9.20 26.78 2.96
C LYS A 7 10.52 26.38 2.30
N ALA A 8 11.46 25.81 3.04
CA ALA A 8 12.75 25.35 2.50
C ALA A 8 12.59 24.07 1.65
N LEU A 9 11.70 23.16 2.03
CA LEU A 9 11.40 21.95 1.26
C LEU A 9 10.66 22.26 -0.05
N LEU A 10 9.79 23.26 -0.07
CA LEU A 10 9.09 23.70 -1.30
C LEU A 10 10.02 24.39 -2.31
N LEU A 11 11.08 25.05 -1.86
CA LEU A 11 12.08 25.68 -2.74
C LEU A 11 13.17 24.71 -3.23
N ALA A 12 13.42 23.62 -2.50
CA ALA A 12 14.41 22.60 -2.87
C ALA A 12 13.91 21.56 -3.89
N ALA A 13 12.63 21.58 -4.24
CA ALA A 13 12.00 20.59 -5.13
C ALA A 13 12.11 20.91 -6.63
N LEU A 14 12.81 21.95 -7.03
CA LEU A 14 13.10 22.20 -8.44
C LEU A 14 14.35 21.41 -8.86
N PRO A 15 14.23 20.42 -9.76
CA PRO A 15 15.39 19.65 -10.19
C PRO A 15 16.35 20.53 -11.02
N PRO A 16 17.64 20.60 -10.68
CA PRO A 16 18.64 21.17 -11.58
C PRO A 16 18.85 20.20 -12.74
N GLY A 17 18.60 20.64 -13.96
CA GLY A 17 18.99 19.91 -15.15
C GLY A 17 17.86 19.46 -16.09
N LEU A 18 17.20 20.42 -16.70
CA LEU A 18 16.19 20.20 -17.77
C LEU A 18 16.81 20.06 -19.18
N LEU A 19 18.12 19.88 -19.29
CA LEU A 19 18.81 19.74 -20.57
C LEU A 19 19.75 18.53 -20.53
N ALA A 20 19.20 17.34 -20.81
CA ALA A 20 20.01 16.21 -21.24
C ALA A 20 19.48 15.74 -22.60
N ALA A 21 20.35 15.85 -23.60
CA ALA A 21 20.12 15.45 -24.96
C ALA A 21 19.61 14.01 -25.07
N GLN A 22 18.65 13.80 -25.98
CA GLN A 22 18.28 12.48 -26.46
C GLN A 22 19.50 11.84 -27.13
N ALA A 23 20.11 10.85 -26.48
CA ALA A 23 21.01 9.95 -27.17
C ALA A 23 20.16 9.12 -28.14
N SER A 24 20.33 9.34 -29.41
CA SER A 24 19.81 8.49 -30.47
C SER A 24 20.49 7.11 -30.34
N VAL A 25 19.71 6.09 -30.01
CA VAL A 25 20.13 4.69 -30.15
C VAL A 25 20.42 4.46 -31.64
N PRO A 26 21.57 3.86 -32.00
CA PRO A 26 21.85 3.51 -33.41
C PRO A 26 20.74 2.60 -33.92
N ALA A 27 20.23 2.89 -35.09
CA ALA A 27 19.31 2.03 -35.83
C ALA A 27 20.06 0.80 -36.37
N ASP A 28 20.40 -0.10 -35.46
CA ASP A 28 20.69 -1.48 -35.81
C ASP A 28 19.35 -2.12 -36.21
N SER A 29 19.30 -2.86 -37.31
CA SER A 29 18.11 -3.40 -37.94
C SER A 29 17.18 -4.02 -36.91
N ALA A 30 16.22 -3.24 -36.42
CA ALA A 30 15.33 -3.64 -35.32
C ALA A 30 14.53 -4.86 -35.79
N LEU A 31 14.84 -6.03 -35.24
CA LEU A 31 14.14 -7.27 -35.55
C LEU A 31 12.65 -7.09 -35.30
N LEU A 32 11.85 -7.31 -36.34
CA LEU A 32 10.39 -7.18 -36.24
C LEU A 32 9.79 -8.37 -35.49
N ILE A 33 8.83 -8.09 -34.67
CA ILE A 33 8.01 -9.12 -34.01
C ILE A 33 7.08 -9.71 -35.07
N ARG A 34 7.29 -10.98 -35.43
CA ARG A 34 6.45 -11.70 -36.40
C ARG A 34 5.17 -12.20 -35.77
N ALA A 35 5.28 -12.82 -34.59
CA ALA A 35 4.14 -13.46 -33.91
C ALA A 35 4.31 -13.42 -32.40
N ILE A 36 3.18 -13.57 -31.70
CA ILE A 36 3.13 -13.73 -30.25
C ILE A 36 2.45 -15.06 -29.95
N GLU A 37 3.19 -15.95 -29.30
CA GLU A 37 2.72 -17.25 -28.84
C GLU A 37 2.38 -17.16 -27.35
N LEU A 38 1.14 -17.53 -26.97
CA LEU A 38 0.72 -17.58 -25.57
C LEU A 38 0.69 -19.02 -25.11
N ARG A 39 1.45 -19.33 -24.05
CA ARG A 39 1.41 -20.61 -23.33
C ARG A 39 0.82 -20.34 -21.94
N ARG A 40 -0.37 -20.84 -21.72
CA ARG A 40 -1.07 -20.78 -20.42
C ARG A 40 -0.95 -22.12 -19.75
N GLN A 41 -0.48 -22.13 -18.52
CA GLN A 41 -0.36 -23.30 -17.69
C GLN A 41 -1.26 -23.13 -16.48
N ASP A 42 -1.87 -24.22 -16.06
CA ASP A 42 -2.70 -24.28 -14.88
C ASP A 42 -1.85 -24.25 -13.60
N VAL A 43 -2.50 -24.29 -12.43
CA VAL A 43 -1.86 -24.24 -11.10
C VAL A 43 -0.84 -25.37 -10.96
N PHE A 44 -1.22 -26.60 -11.36
CA PHE A 44 -0.35 -27.75 -11.40
C PHE A 44 -0.12 -28.20 -12.85
N ALA A 45 1.13 -28.40 -13.21
CA ALA A 45 1.45 -28.97 -14.50
C ALA A 45 0.88 -30.41 -14.62
N PRO A 46 0.59 -30.90 -15.84
CA PRO A 46 0.03 -32.26 -16.02
C PRO A 46 0.86 -33.35 -15.34
N ALA A 47 2.19 -33.21 -15.31
CA ALA A 47 3.08 -34.14 -14.62
C ALA A 47 2.98 -34.08 -13.08
N GLU A 48 2.52 -32.97 -12.52
CA GLU A 48 2.35 -32.75 -11.08
C GLU A 48 0.91 -33.13 -10.62
N ALA A 49 -0.06 -33.15 -11.55
CA ALA A 49 -1.46 -33.44 -11.28
C ALA A 49 -1.78 -34.97 -11.19
N ASN A 50 -0.83 -35.74 -10.64
CA ASN A 50 -0.96 -37.21 -10.55
C ASN A 50 -1.73 -37.70 -9.32
N SER A 51 -2.06 -36.83 -8.35
CA SER A 51 -2.82 -37.16 -7.15
C SER A 51 -4.15 -36.43 -7.09
N PHE A 52 -5.03 -36.84 -6.19
CA PHE A 52 -6.39 -36.29 -6.07
C PHE A 52 -6.42 -34.80 -5.82
N ILE A 53 -5.60 -34.28 -4.88
CA ILE A 53 -5.62 -32.86 -4.49
C ILE A 53 -5.19 -31.92 -5.64
N PRO A 54 -4.06 -32.12 -6.35
CA PRO A 54 -3.70 -31.32 -7.51
C PRO A 54 -4.70 -31.36 -8.66
N ARG A 55 -5.34 -32.52 -8.92
CA ARG A 55 -6.40 -32.62 -9.94
C ARG A 55 -7.62 -31.80 -9.55
N LEU A 56 -8.13 -32.00 -8.34
CA LEU A 56 -9.27 -31.24 -7.82
C LEU A 56 -8.98 -29.72 -7.84
N ALA A 57 -7.75 -29.33 -7.53
CA ALA A 57 -7.33 -27.93 -7.62
C ALA A 57 -7.42 -27.39 -9.05
N ASN A 58 -6.92 -28.11 -10.05
CA ASN A 58 -7.05 -27.71 -11.45
C ASN A 58 -8.51 -27.72 -11.94
N ASP A 59 -9.31 -28.70 -11.51
CA ASP A 59 -10.73 -28.81 -11.90
C ASP A 59 -11.60 -27.67 -11.34
N LEU A 60 -11.24 -27.16 -10.17
CA LEU A 60 -11.92 -26.04 -9.52
C LEU A 60 -11.38 -24.67 -9.95
N HIS A 61 -10.23 -24.64 -10.62
CA HIS A 61 -9.56 -23.40 -11.03
C HIS A 61 -9.98 -22.97 -12.45
N PHE A 62 -10.30 -21.70 -12.61
CA PHE A 62 -10.49 -21.09 -13.92
C PHE A 62 -9.18 -20.53 -14.45
N THR A 63 -8.53 -21.24 -15.39
CA THR A 63 -7.31 -20.75 -16.03
C THR A 63 -7.50 -19.34 -16.60
N THR A 64 -6.56 -18.43 -16.35
CA THR A 64 -6.63 -17.05 -16.81
C THR A 64 -6.82 -16.98 -18.33
N ARG A 65 -7.84 -16.25 -18.76
CA ARG A 65 -8.20 -16.13 -20.18
C ARG A 65 -7.09 -15.48 -21.00
N ALA A 66 -6.87 -15.98 -22.22
CA ALA A 66 -5.89 -15.40 -23.14
C ALA A 66 -6.13 -13.89 -23.42
N SER A 67 -7.38 -13.46 -23.37
CA SER A 67 -7.74 -12.04 -23.53
C SER A 67 -7.19 -11.16 -22.41
N VAL A 68 -7.10 -11.64 -21.18
CA VAL A 68 -6.50 -10.94 -20.04
C VAL A 68 -5.01 -10.72 -20.32
N ILE A 69 -4.29 -11.78 -20.68
CA ILE A 69 -2.85 -11.71 -20.98
C ILE A 69 -2.59 -10.76 -22.15
N ARG A 70 -3.34 -10.91 -23.25
CA ARG A 70 -3.17 -10.06 -24.44
C ARG A 70 -3.37 -8.57 -24.15
N ARG A 71 -4.24 -8.21 -23.22
CA ARG A 71 -4.49 -6.81 -22.84
C ARG A 71 -3.32 -6.17 -22.10
N GLU A 72 -2.46 -6.96 -21.46
CA GLU A 72 -1.28 -6.48 -20.75
C GLU A 72 -0.06 -6.31 -21.67
N LEU A 73 -0.06 -6.91 -22.86
CA LEU A 73 1.07 -6.81 -23.78
C LEU A 73 1.28 -5.37 -24.25
N LEU A 74 2.50 -4.87 -24.12
CA LEU A 74 2.92 -3.54 -24.58
C LEU A 74 3.57 -3.59 -25.98
N PHE A 75 3.68 -4.77 -26.58
CA PHE A 75 4.21 -5.02 -27.92
C PHE A 75 3.16 -5.73 -28.79
N ARG A 76 3.36 -5.67 -30.11
CA ARG A 76 2.43 -6.24 -31.10
C ARG A 76 3.18 -6.81 -32.31
N PRO A 77 2.63 -7.81 -33.02
CA PRO A 77 3.16 -8.23 -34.31
C PRO A 77 3.30 -7.05 -35.30
N GLY A 78 4.33 -7.08 -36.12
CA GLY A 78 4.66 -6.03 -37.08
C GLY A 78 5.35 -4.79 -36.51
N ARG A 79 5.69 -4.78 -35.22
CA ARG A 79 6.46 -3.71 -34.58
C ARG A 79 7.88 -4.14 -34.24
N PRO A 80 8.84 -3.21 -34.17
CA PRO A 80 10.18 -3.47 -33.69
C PRO A 80 10.17 -4.07 -32.28
N TYR A 81 11.12 -4.95 -32.01
CA TYR A 81 11.33 -5.49 -30.68
C TYR A 81 11.85 -4.40 -29.73
N ASP A 82 11.23 -4.30 -28.58
CA ASP A 82 11.60 -3.39 -27.49
C ASP A 82 11.73 -4.19 -26.20
N SER A 83 12.94 -4.38 -25.72
CA SER A 83 13.24 -5.12 -24.49
C SER A 83 12.64 -4.46 -23.24
N ALA A 84 12.55 -3.14 -23.21
CA ALA A 84 11.95 -2.40 -22.11
C ALA A 84 10.43 -2.66 -22.04
N ALA A 85 9.73 -2.65 -23.17
CA ALA A 85 8.32 -2.99 -23.24
C ALA A 85 8.04 -4.45 -22.86
N VAL A 86 8.93 -5.36 -23.21
CA VAL A 86 8.85 -6.78 -22.81
C VAL A 86 9.02 -6.93 -21.30
N ALA A 87 10.05 -6.30 -20.71
CA ALA A 87 10.28 -6.33 -19.26
C ALA A 87 9.13 -5.67 -18.49
N GLU A 88 8.58 -4.57 -18.99
CA GLU A 88 7.43 -3.91 -18.37
C GLU A 88 6.16 -4.77 -18.47
N THR A 89 5.93 -5.43 -19.61
CA THR A 89 4.83 -6.41 -19.77
C THR A 89 4.93 -7.53 -18.73
N ALA A 90 6.12 -8.07 -18.51
CA ALA A 90 6.32 -9.11 -17.50
C ALA A 90 5.97 -8.60 -16.09
N ARG A 91 6.36 -7.36 -15.74
CA ARG A 91 5.96 -6.73 -14.47
C ARG A 91 4.46 -6.53 -14.37
N ASN A 92 3.81 -6.04 -15.45
CA ASN A 92 2.36 -5.83 -15.49
C ASN A 92 1.60 -7.14 -15.29
N LEU A 93 2.02 -8.22 -15.95
CA LEU A 93 1.41 -9.54 -15.77
C LEU A 93 1.58 -10.04 -14.33
N ARG A 94 2.78 -9.94 -13.76
CA ARG A 94 3.00 -10.31 -12.35
C ARG A 94 2.17 -9.47 -11.38
N SER A 95 1.99 -8.18 -11.66
CA SER A 95 1.21 -7.27 -10.82
C SER A 95 -0.31 -7.58 -10.76
N LEU A 96 -0.83 -8.41 -11.69
CA LEU A 96 -2.20 -8.90 -11.60
C LEU A 96 -2.43 -9.81 -10.39
N GLY A 97 -1.35 -10.44 -9.86
CA GLY A 97 -1.41 -11.29 -8.67
C GLY A 97 -2.08 -12.65 -8.89
N VAL A 98 -2.40 -13.00 -10.14
CA VAL A 98 -3.03 -14.28 -10.51
C VAL A 98 -2.03 -15.32 -11.01
N PHE A 99 -0.82 -14.91 -11.37
CA PHE A 99 0.21 -15.79 -11.90
C PHE A 99 1.25 -16.14 -10.84
N ARG A 100 1.60 -17.42 -10.76
CA ARG A 100 2.73 -17.92 -9.98
C ARG A 100 4.05 -17.62 -10.69
N ALA A 101 4.06 -17.75 -12.02
CA ALA A 101 5.23 -17.48 -12.84
C ALA A 101 4.83 -16.82 -14.17
N VAL A 102 5.70 -15.92 -14.63
CA VAL A 102 5.60 -15.27 -15.93
C VAL A 102 6.98 -15.26 -16.55
N SER A 103 7.14 -15.90 -17.73
CA SER A 103 8.33 -15.76 -18.57
C SER A 103 7.95 -15.23 -19.94
N ILE A 104 8.84 -14.43 -20.51
CA ILE A 104 8.70 -13.92 -21.88
C ILE A 104 10.02 -14.18 -22.60
N ASP A 105 9.99 -15.12 -23.54
CA ASP A 105 11.15 -15.58 -24.27
C ASP A 105 11.09 -15.11 -25.73
N THR A 106 12.24 -14.78 -26.29
CA THR A 106 12.37 -14.41 -27.70
C THR A 106 12.99 -15.57 -28.48
N ILE A 107 12.29 -16.00 -29.52
CA ILE A 107 12.73 -17.09 -30.40
C ILE A 107 13.02 -16.46 -31.78
N ARG A 108 14.24 -16.62 -32.24
CA ARG A 108 14.60 -16.21 -33.60
C ARG A 108 14.03 -17.19 -34.60
N SER A 109 13.43 -16.66 -35.67
CA SER A 109 12.95 -17.39 -36.84
C SER A 109 13.52 -16.73 -38.07
N ASP A 110 13.60 -17.44 -39.19
CA ASP A 110 14.16 -16.95 -40.46
C ASP A 110 13.51 -15.65 -40.96
N SER A 111 12.32 -15.33 -40.47
CA SER A 111 11.51 -14.18 -40.90
C SER A 111 11.24 -13.18 -39.78
N GLY A 112 11.96 -13.21 -38.63
CA GLY A 112 11.82 -12.27 -37.53
C GLY A 112 11.78 -12.94 -36.16
N LEU A 113 11.29 -12.20 -35.16
CA LEU A 113 11.19 -12.69 -33.77
C LEU A 113 9.78 -13.22 -33.47
N VAL A 114 9.70 -14.39 -32.87
CA VAL A 114 8.50 -14.88 -32.20
C VAL A 114 8.68 -14.64 -30.70
N ILE A 115 7.74 -13.92 -30.09
CA ILE A 115 7.74 -13.70 -28.64
C ILE A 115 6.80 -14.72 -28.00
N ARG A 116 7.36 -15.59 -27.18
CA ARG A 116 6.60 -16.57 -26.40
C ARG A 116 6.36 -16.05 -25.01
N VAL A 117 5.08 -15.83 -24.67
CA VAL A 117 4.64 -15.45 -23.32
C VAL A 117 4.08 -16.69 -22.64
N THR A 118 4.79 -17.17 -21.62
CA THR A 118 4.38 -18.30 -20.81
C THR A 118 3.90 -17.79 -19.45
N THR A 119 2.67 -18.13 -19.09
CA THR A 119 2.10 -17.82 -17.79
C THR A 119 1.69 -19.10 -17.09
N SER A 120 2.04 -19.24 -15.83
CA SER A 120 1.54 -20.31 -14.96
C SER A 120 0.65 -19.68 -13.90
N ASP A 121 -0.60 -20.10 -13.87
CA ASP A 121 -1.57 -19.59 -12.90
C ASP A 121 -1.15 -19.99 -11.48
N GLY A 122 -1.45 -19.15 -10.50
CA GLY A 122 -1.38 -19.48 -9.10
C GLY A 122 -2.76 -19.89 -8.58
N TRP A 123 -2.82 -20.54 -7.43
CA TRP A 123 -4.06 -20.78 -6.74
C TRP A 123 -4.71 -19.44 -6.35
N SER A 124 -5.85 -19.13 -6.93
CA SER A 124 -6.49 -17.81 -6.85
C SER A 124 -7.55 -17.69 -5.75
N THR A 125 -8.18 -18.82 -5.36
CA THR A 125 -9.14 -18.85 -4.27
C THR A 125 -8.41 -18.99 -2.94
N ARG A 126 -8.51 -18.00 -2.08
CA ARG A 126 -7.75 -17.97 -0.82
C ARG A 126 -8.67 -17.78 0.38
N PRO A 127 -8.61 -18.67 1.38
CA PRO A 127 -9.21 -18.37 2.67
C PRO A 127 -8.42 -17.21 3.31
N ILE A 128 -9.13 -16.22 3.79
CA ILE A 128 -8.56 -15.15 4.61
C ILE A 128 -8.75 -15.59 6.06
N THR A 129 -7.65 -15.97 6.70
CA THR A 129 -7.62 -16.24 8.12
C THR A 129 -6.50 -15.43 8.73
N ASN A 130 -6.84 -14.40 9.46
CA ASN A 130 -5.87 -13.58 10.17
C ASN A 130 -6.33 -13.41 11.61
N LEU A 131 -5.41 -13.59 12.51
CA LEU A 131 -5.62 -13.37 13.92
C LEU A 131 -4.54 -12.42 14.42
N ASN A 132 -4.91 -11.17 14.63
CA ASN A 132 -4.04 -10.25 15.32
C ASN A 132 -4.38 -10.30 16.80
N THR A 133 -3.37 -10.39 17.65
CA THR A 133 -3.56 -10.39 19.09
C THR A 133 -2.56 -9.47 19.77
N ALA A 134 -2.96 -8.85 20.86
CA ALA A 134 -2.07 -8.19 21.80
C ALA A 134 -2.57 -8.46 23.24
N GLY A 135 -1.96 -9.47 23.86
CA GLY A 135 -2.40 -9.95 25.17
C GLY A 135 -3.80 -10.58 25.11
N SER A 136 -4.75 -10.01 25.82
CA SER A 136 -6.15 -10.49 25.84
C SER A 136 -7.00 -9.97 24.70
N THR A 137 -6.50 -9.02 23.90
CA THR A 137 -7.23 -8.48 22.76
C THR A 137 -7.03 -9.36 21.55
N TRP A 138 -8.13 -9.76 20.94
CA TRP A 138 -8.18 -10.63 19.77
C TRP A 138 -8.91 -9.92 18.65
N VAL A 139 -8.29 -9.85 17.48
CA VAL A 139 -8.87 -9.26 16.27
C VAL A 139 -8.88 -10.33 15.17
N PRO A 140 -9.83 -11.28 15.24
CA PRO A 140 -9.99 -12.28 14.21
C PRO A 140 -10.51 -11.64 12.92
N THR A 141 -9.99 -12.13 11.81
CA THR A 141 -10.50 -11.82 10.48
C THR A 141 -10.62 -13.12 9.74
N ILE A 142 -11.81 -13.43 9.25
CA ILE A 142 -12.09 -14.58 8.41
C ILE A 142 -12.71 -14.11 7.10
N GLY A 143 -12.51 -14.86 6.04
CA GLY A 143 -13.10 -14.51 4.75
C GLY A 143 -12.65 -15.44 3.64
N LEU A 144 -13.11 -15.12 2.45
CA LEU A 144 -12.76 -15.79 1.22
C LEU A 144 -12.44 -14.73 0.16
N GLU A 145 -11.40 -14.97 -0.58
CA GLU A 145 -10.97 -14.12 -1.68
C GLU A 145 -10.70 -14.96 -2.92
N GLU A 146 -11.29 -14.57 -4.03
CA GLU A 146 -10.98 -15.10 -5.35
C GLU A 146 -10.36 -14.00 -6.20
N LEU A 147 -9.11 -14.20 -6.65
CA LEU A 147 -8.37 -13.19 -7.42
C LEU A 147 -8.60 -13.28 -8.92
N ASN A 148 -9.08 -14.44 -9.39
CA ASN A 148 -9.20 -14.73 -10.81
C ASN A 148 -10.62 -15.18 -11.18
N PHE A 149 -11.62 -14.53 -10.62
CA PHE A 149 -13.02 -14.92 -10.80
C PHE A 149 -13.34 -15.13 -12.28
N LEU A 150 -13.76 -16.36 -12.61
CA LEU A 150 -14.02 -16.84 -13.96
C LEU A 150 -12.84 -16.65 -14.95
N GLY A 151 -11.60 -16.65 -14.49
CA GLY A 151 -10.40 -16.48 -15.33
C GLY A 151 -10.21 -15.07 -15.89
N THR A 152 -10.82 -14.06 -15.29
CA THR A 152 -10.82 -12.67 -15.80
C THR A 152 -9.87 -11.74 -15.05
N ALA A 153 -9.06 -12.25 -14.13
CA ALA A 153 -8.25 -11.48 -13.17
C ALA A 153 -9.10 -10.49 -12.34
N THR A 154 -10.36 -10.85 -12.11
CA THR A 154 -11.28 -10.09 -11.26
C THR A 154 -11.17 -10.57 -9.82
N LEU A 155 -10.94 -9.66 -8.90
CA LEU A 155 -10.98 -9.94 -7.47
C LEU A 155 -12.43 -9.82 -6.98
N VAL A 156 -12.89 -10.85 -6.28
CA VAL A 156 -14.11 -10.83 -5.48
C VAL A 156 -13.73 -11.32 -4.09
N SER A 157 -14.09 -10.59 -3.05
CA SER A 157 -13.81 -11.02 -1.67
C SER A 157 -14.94 -10.69 -0.72
N VAL A 158 -15.10 -11.56 0.29
CA VAL A 158 -15.93 -11.33 1.47
C VAL A 158 -15.06 -11.54 2.69
N ARG A 159 -15.08 -10.59 3.61
CA ARG A 159 -14.23 -10.59 4.82
C ARG A 159 -15.04 -10.12 6.01
N TYR A 160 -15.00 -10.89 7.09
CA TYR A 160 -15.57 -10.51 8.38
C TYR A 160 -14.44 -10.33 9.39
N ARG A 161 -14.44 -9.19 10.05
CA ARG A 161 -13.45 -8.80 11.06
C ARG A 161 -14.16 -8.35 12.32
N ILE A 162 -13.67 -8.82 13.45
CA ILE A 162 -14.07 -8.36 14.78
C ILE A 162 -12.88 -7.65 15.39
N ASP A 163 -13.05 -6.42 15.80
CA ASP A 163 -12.09 -5.69 16.63
C ASP A 163 -12.81 -5.04 17.82
N PRO A 164 -12.06 -4.53 18.83
CA PRO A 164 -12.67 -3.97 20.03
C PRO A 164 -13.65 -2.82 19.76
N ASP A 165 -13.44 -2.08 18.67
CA ASP A 165 -14.21 -0.88 18.37
C ASP A 165 -15.46 -1.20 17.53
N ARG A 166 -15.34 -2.21 16.62
CA ARG A 166 -16.42 -2.56 15.71
C ARG A 166 -16.27 -3.92 15.05
N GLU A 167 -17.38 -4.46 14.63
CA GLU A 167 -17.44 -5.58 13.71
C GLU A 167 -17.65 -5.07 12.29
N THR A 168 -17.01 -5.73 11.32
CA THR A 168 -17.05 -5.26 9.93
C THR A 168 -17.18 -6.44 8.98
N LEU A 169 -18.23 -6.44 8.15
CA LEU A 169 -18.38 -7.34 7.01
C LEU A 169 -18.07 -6.56 5.74
N THR A 170 -16.95 -6.85 5.09
CA THR A 170 -16.51 -6.17 3.88
C THR A 170 -16.67 -7.07 2.67
N THR A 171 -17.30 -6.57 1.61
CA THR A 171 -17.31 -7.15 0.27
C THR A 171 -16.52 -6.26 -0.67
N SER A 172 -15.69 -6.86 -1.53
CA SER A 172 -14.88 -6.10 -2.49
C SER A 172 -14.96 -6.74 -3.86
N PHE A 173 -15.03 -5.88 -4.87
CA PHE A 173 -14.95 -6.23 -6.28
C PHE A 173 -13.92 -5.34 -6.96
N ARG A 174 -12.95 -5.95 -7.67
CA ARG A 174 -11.96 -5.20 -8.45
C ARG A 174 -11.76 -5.86 -9.80
N GLN A 175 -12.13 -5.15 -10.86
CA GLN A 175 -11.88 -5.54 -12.24
C GLN A 175 -10.85 -4.58 -12.85
N PRO A 176 -9.62 -5.04 -13.16
CA PRO A 176 -8.57 -4.15 -13.64
C PRO A 176 -8.76 -3.71 -15.09
N ARG A 177 -9.61 -4.40 -15.86
CA ARG A 177 -9.79 -4.19 -17.32
C ARG A 177 -11.26 -4.31 -17.73
N LEU A 178 -12.05 -3.32 -17.37
CA LEU A 178 -13.48 -3.27 -17.70
C LEU A 178 -13.67 -3.05 -19.21
N LEU A 179 -14.68 -3.68 -19.81
CA LEU A 179 -15.18 -3.46 -21.18
C LEU A 179 -14.07 -3.46 -22.25
N ALA A 180 -13.18 -4.45 -22.22
CA ALA A 180 -12.07 -4.58 -23.19
C ALA A 180 -11.08 -3.39 -23.21
N GLY A 181 -11.32 -2.36 -22.40
CA GLY A 181 -10.45 -1.21 -22.24
C GLY A 181 -9.38 -1.42 -21.17
N ARG A 182 -8.63 -0.36 -20.91
CA ARG A 182 -7.67 -0.28 -19.78
C ARG A 182 -8.25 0.56 -18.63
N VAL A 183 -9.55 0.49 -18.46
CA VAL A 183 -10.32 1.13 -17.40
C VAL A 183 -10.52 0.09 -16.30
N GLY A 184 -10.11 0.41 -15.08
CA GLY A 184 -10.33 -0.42 -13.91
C GLY A 184 -11.55 0.07 -13.13
N LEU A 185 -12.30 -0.87 -12.55
CA LEU A 185 -13.39 -0.63 -11.61
C LEU A 185 -13.04 -1.25 -10.27
N THR A 186 -13.19 -0.49 -9.20
CA THR A 186 -13.12 -0.98 -7.82
C THR A 186 -14.40 -0.58 -7.11
N LEU A 187 -15.04 -1.53 -6.46
CA LEU A 187 -16.20 -1.33 -5.60
C LEU A 187 -15.91 -2.00 -4.26
N GLN A 188 -16.29 -1.35 -3.19
CA GLN A 188 -16.24 -1.90 -1.84
C GLN A 188 -17.49 -1.49 -1.09
N TYR A 189 -18.09 -2.44 -0.40
CA TYR A 189 -19.13 -2.21 0.58
C TYR A 189 -18.69 -2.85 1.89
N ALA A 190 -18.83 -2.11 2.98
CA ALA A 190 -18.61 -2.64 4.31
C ALA A 190 -19.82 -2.29 5.19
N HIS A 191 -20.41 -3.33 5.80
CA HIS A 191 -21.37 -3.20 6.87
C HIS A 191 -20.61 -3.21 8.20
N LEU A 192 -20.74 -2.14 8.95
CA LEU A 192 -20.10 -1.92 10.25
C LEU A 192 -21.15 -2.12 11.34
N SER A 193 -20.77 -2.56 12.53
CA SER A 193 -21.70 -2.64 13.68
C SER A 193 -22.28 -1.26 14.07
N ASP A 194 -21.71 -0.18 13.57
CA ASP A 194 -22.10 1.21 13.86
C ASP A 194 -22.42 2.02 12.59
N GLY A 195 -22.56 1.38 11.44
CA GLY A 195 -22.92 2.04 10.18
C GLY A 195 -22.54 1.28 8.93
N ASP A 196 -22.32 2.01 7.85
CA ASP A 196 -22.00 1.45 6.54
C ASP A 196 -20.95 2.29 5.82
N LEU A 197 -20.17 1.62 4.95
CA LEU A 197 -19.24 2.27 4.04
C LEU A 197 -19.48 1.76 2.62
N PHE A 198 -19.59 2.66 1.68
CA PHE A 198 -19.53 2.38 0.26
C PHE A 198 -18.39 3.17 -0.38
N PHE A 199 -17.57 2.49 -1.18
CA PHE A 199 -16.51 3.10 -1.98
C PHE A 199 -16.61 2.60 -3.43
N GLY A 200 -16.49 3.53 -4.37
CA GLY A 200 -16.42 3.23 -5.80
C GLY A 200 -15.32 4.04 -6.48
N ARG A 201 -14.59 3.40 -7.38
CA ARG A 201 -13.55 4.06 -8.20
C ARG A 201 -13.56 3.51 -9.61
N LEU A 202 -13.62 4.40 -10.58
CA LEU A 202 -13.44 4.10 -11.99
C LEU A 202 -12.20 4.86 -12.47
N ALA A 203 -11.23 4.16 -13.06
CA ALA A 203 -9.96 4.79 -13.42
C ALA A 203 -9.37 4.19 -14.71
N LYS A 204 -8.81 5.03 -15.54
CA LYS A 204 -7.85 4.65 -16.57
C LYS A 204 -6.46 5.04 -16.10
N PRO A 205 -5.71 4.13 -15.47
CA PRO A 205 -4.40 4.44 -14.89
C PRO A 205 -3.34 4.61 -15.98
N PHE A 206 -2.19 5.12 -15.61
CA PHE A 206 -0.97 4.94 -16.40
C PHE A 206 -0.55 3.48 -16.31
N PHE A 207 -1.00 2.68 -17.26
CA PHE A 207 -0.74 1.23 -17.31
C PHE A 207 0.67 0.88 -17.81
N SER A 208 1.38 1.86 -18.36
CA SER A 208 2.80 1.79 -18.69
C SER A 208 3.46 3.13 -18.43
N LEU A 209 4.78 3.12 -18.29
CA LEU A 209 5.57 4.34 -18.11
C LEU A 209 5.45 5.27 -19.34
N ALA A 210 5.14 4.72 -20.52
CA ALA A 210 4.94 5.47 -21.77
C ALA A 210 3.49 5.95 -21.98
N THR A 211 2.56 5.65 -21.08
CA THR A 211 1.16 6.09 -21.21
C THR A 211 1.06 7.61 -21.10
N ARG A 212 0.35 8.24 -22.07
CA ARG A 212 0.28 9.71 -22.17
C ARG A 212 -0.79 10.35 -21.28
N ALA A 213 -1.89 9.66 -21.02
CA ALA A 213 -3.01 10.23 -20.25
C ALA A 213 -3.63 9.21 -19.30
N ALA A 214 -4.00 9.68 -18.12
CA ALA A 214 -4.75 8.95 -17.12
C ALA A 214 -5.87 9.81 -16.55
N TRP A 215 -6.91 9.17 -16.06
CA TRP A 215 -7.99 9.83 -15.34
C TRP A 215 -8.59 8.86 -14.32
N GLU A 216 -9.20 9.42 -13.30
CA GLU A 216 -9.99 8.68 -12.33
C GLU A 216 -11.18 9.50 -11.85
N THR A 217 -12.22 8.80 -11.45
CA THR A 217 -13.31 9.32 -10.63
C THR A 217 -13.57 8.34 -9.49
N TYR A 218 -13.90 8.88 -8.34
CA TYR A 218 -14.15 8.09 -7.14
C TYR A 218 -15.23 8.71 -6.30
N GLY A 219 -15.86 7.87 -5.50
CA GLY A 219 -16.83 8.30 -4.50
C GLY A 219 -16.76 7.41 -3.28
N GLU A 220 -17.01 8.00 -2.12
CA GLU A 220 -17.14 7.31 -0.85
C GLU A 220 -18.36 7.88 -0.10
N ALA A 221 -19.14 6.99 0.48
CA ALA A 221 -20.20 7.35 1.43
C ALA A 221 -20.02 6.49 2.68
N ARG A 222 -20.09 7.11 3.85
CA ARG A 222 -19.83 6.45 5.12
C ARG A 222 -20.74 6.99 6.22
N THR A 223 -21.27 6.09 7.03
CA THR A 223 -21.88 6.37 8.31
C THR A 223 -21.16 5.56 9.36
N GLU A 224 -20.66 6.19 10.42
CA GLU A 224 -19.86 5.50 11.44
C GLU A 224 -19.84 6.29 12.74
N ARG A 225 -19.48 5.65 13.84
CA ARG A 225 -19.08 6.34 15.07
C ARG A 225 -17.59 6.64 15.03
N ILE A 226 -17.22 7.87 15.31
CA ILE A 226 -15.85 8.27 15.57
C ILE A 226 -15.60 8.14 17.07
N LEU A 227 -14.66 7.28 17.44
CA LEU A 227 -14.26 7.04 18.82
C LEU A 227 -12.94 7.77 19.06
N ARG A 228 -12.90 8.69 20.02
CA ARG A 228 -11.67 9.40 20.39
C ARG A 228 -11.20 8.94 21.75
N PHE A 229 -10.00 8.41 21.77
CA PHE A 229 -9.36 7.88 22.98
C PHE A 229 -8.32 8.86 23.51
N PHE A 230 -8.21 8.93 24.83
CA PHE A 230 -7.28 9.82 25.51
C PHE A 230 -6.52 9.06 26.57
N GLU A 231 -5.23 9.42 26.75
CA GLU A 231 -4.38 8.95 27.86
C GLU A 231 -4.25 7.42 27.97
N GLY A 232 -4.46 6.69 26.87
CA GLY A 232 -4.37 5.23 26.83
C GLY A 232 -5.54 4.52 27.50
N ASN A 233 -6.66 5.21 27.70
CA ASN A 233 -7.89 4.62 28.15
C ASN A 233 -8.48 3.73 27.04
N ARG A 234 -9.13 2.64 27.44
CA ARG A 234 -9.79 1.73 26.52
C ARG A 234 -11.19 2.16 26.13
N GLU A 235 -11.80 2.97 26.97
CA GLU A 235 -13.11 3.56 26.69
C GLU A 235 -12.91 4.89 26.00
N PRO A 236 -13.68 5.17 24.95
CA PRO A 236 -13.59 6.45 24.28
C PRO A 236 -14.07 7.57 25.21
N GLY A 237 -13.30 8.64 25.31
CA GLY A 237 -13.70 9.83 26.04
C GLY A 237 -14.71 10.68 25.28
N ILE A 238 -14.73 10.56 23.94
CA ILE A 238 -15.69 11.23 23.05
C ILE A 238 -16.14 10.24 21.98
N THR A 239 -17.44 10.20 21.74
CA THR A 239 -18.05 9.45 20.65
C THR A 239 -18.89 10.39 19.79
N LEU A 240 -18.60 10.46 18.51
CA LEU A 240 -19.29 11.29 17.54
C LEU A 240 -19.93 10.42 16.47
N GLN A 241 -21.18 10.67 16.13
CA GLN A 241 -21.78 10.07 14.95
C GLN A 241 -21.40 10.89 13.71
N ARG A 242 -20.84 10.24 12.70
CA ARG A 242 -20.42 10.87 11.46
C ARG A 242 -21.22 10.35 10.27
N ARG A 243 -21.70 11.26 9.44
CA ARG A 243 -22.11 10.98 8.06
C ARG A 243 -21.15 11.69 7.12
N TYR A 244 -20.53 10.94 6.24
CA TYR A 244 -19.50 11.41 5.34
C TYR A 244 -19.83 11.02 3.90
N ALA A 245 -19.64 11.94 2.99
CA ALA A 245 -19.66 11.65 1.56
C ALA A 245 -18.56 12.43 0.87
N LEU A 246 -17.86 11.78 -0.05
CA LEU A 246 -16.81 12.36 -0.88
C LEU A 246 -17.03 11.93 -2.32
N GLY A 247 -16.96 12.87 -3.24
CA GLY A 247 -16.88 12.61 -4.67
C GLY A 247 -15.73 13.40 -5.28
N GLY A 248 -14.98 12.77 -6.17
CA GLY A 248 -13.85 13.44 -6.78
C GLY A 248 -13.48 12.90 -8.14
N ALA A 249 -12.73 13.70 -8.89
CA ALA A 249 -12.16 13.34 -10.17
C ALA A 249 -10.77 13.94 -10.33
N ALA A 250 -9.91 13.24 -11.08
CA ALA A 250 -8.60 13.73 -11.46
C ALA A 250 -8.27 13.34 -12.91
N GLY A 251 -7.58 14.21 -13.61
CA GLY A 251 -7.04 13.97 -14.93
C GLY A 251 -5.57 14.37 -14.99
N SER A 252 -4.75 13.61 -15.72
CA SER A 252 -3.32 13.90 -15.82
C SER A 252 -2.75 13.50 -17.16
N LEU A 253 -1.71 14.23 -17.60
CA LEU A 253 -0.98 14.05 -18.82
C LEU A 253 0.50 13.79 -18.51
N ALA A 254 1.09 12.81 -19.18
CA ALA A 254 2.52 12.59 -19.18
C ALA A 254 3.16 13.50 -20.23
N LEU A 255 3.88 14.52 -19.79
CA LEU A 255 4.70 15.39 -20.63
C LEU A 255 5.97 14.65 -21.07
N ARG A 256 6.49 13.78 -20.20
CA ARG A 256 7.59 12.86 -20.46
C ARG A 256 7.29 11.52 -19.82
N GLY A 257 7.59 10.42 -20.51
CA GLY A 257 7.41 9.07 -19.98
C GLY A 257 8.27 8.06 -20.73
N GLY A 258 8.83 7.11 -20.00
CA GLY A 258 9.67 6.05 -20.52
C GLY A 258 10.18 5.13 -19.41
N PRO A 259 11.01 4.13 -19.76
CA PRO A 259 11.53 3.15 -18.80
C PRO A 259 12.28 3.75 -17.60
N GLU A 260 12.91 4.90 -17.82
CA GLU A 260 13.69 5.60 -16.78
C GLU A 260 12.83 6.45 -15.84
N GLY A 261 11.55 6.64 -16.15
CA GLY A 261 10.63 7.42 -15.33
C GLY A 261 9.67 8.29 -16.12
N TYR A 262 9.08 9.28 -15.42
CA TYR A 262 8.09 10.16 -16.03
C TYR A 262 8.07 11.55 -15.39
N PHE A 263 7.53 12.50 -16.16
CA PHE A 263 7.04 13.78 -15.65
C PHE A 263 5.58 13.97 -16.10
N ARG A 264 4.70 14.18 -15.15
CA ARG A 264 3.24 14.26 -15.34
C ARG A 264 2.70 15.51 -14.69
N VAL A 265 1.69 16.11 -15.30
CA VAL A 265 0.93 17.22 -14.73
C VAL A 265 -0.54 16.85 -14.76
N GLY A 266 -1.31 17.39 -13.84
CA GLY A 266 -2.73 17.08 -13.78
C GLY A 266 -3.53 18.10 -12.99
N VAL A 267 -4.83 17.91 -13.05
CA VAL A 267 -5.83 18.67 -12.29
C VAL A 267 -6.70 17.69 -11.51
N ASN A 268 -7.20 18.14 -10.38
CA ASN A 268 -8.15 17.40 -9.56
C ASN A 268 -9.23 18.31 -9.01
N GLY A 269 -10.36 17.70 -8.66
CA GLY A 269 -11.43 18.36 -7.95
C GLY A 269 -12.18 17.37 -7.09
N GLN A 270 -12.68 17.84 -5.96
CA GLN A 270 -13.47 17.03 -5.03
C GLN A 270 -14.52 17.88 -4.33
N VAL A 271 -15.60 17.20 -3.96
CA VAL A 271 -16.66 17.74 -3.08
C VAL A 271 -16.78 16.78 -1.91
N ARG A 272 -16.83 17.32 -0.72
CA ARG A 272 -16.90 16.58 0.53
C ARG A 272 -18.05 17.11 1.38
N ARG A 273 -18.81 16.20 1.97
CA ARG A 273 -19.83 16.47 2.98
C ARG A 273 -19.41 15.78 4.27
N ASP A 274 -19.43 16.52 5.35
CA ASP A 274 -19.23 16.02 6.71
C ASP A 274 -20.35 16.52 7.61
N ASP A 275 -21.04 15.59 8.26
CA ASP A 275 -22.02 15.87 9.30
C ASP A 275 -21.57 15.13 10.56
N TYR A 276 -21.37 15.84 11.63
CA TYR A 276 -21.02 15.28 12.93
C TYR A 276 -22.12 15.53 13.94
N ALA A 277 -22.41 14.52 14.75
CA ALA A 277 -23.25 14.63 15.93
C ALA A 277 -22.55 13.99 17.12
N ASP A 278 -22.68 14.59 18.29
CA ASP A 278 -22.25 13.98 19.55
C ASP A 278 -23.28 12.92 19.96
N ALA A 279 -22.87 11.67 20.10
CA ALA A 279 -23.75 10.59 20.51
C ALA A 279 -24.27 10.76 21.96
N SER A 280 -23.55 11.53 22.79
CA SER A 280 -23.92 11.86 24.18
C SER A 280 -24.72 13.17 24.30
N ARG A 281 -24.76 13.98 23.24
CA ARG A 281 -25.41 15.29 23.17
C ARG A 281 -26.16 15.42 21.85
N VAL A 282 -27.26 16.16 21.86
CA VAL A 282 -28.07 16.41 20.66
C VAL A 282 -27.42 17.45 19.72
N ASP A 283 -26.33 18.07 20.16
CA ASP A 283 -25.67 19.13 19.41
C ASP A 283 -24.90 18.58 18.20
N THR A 284 -25.34 18.92 17.00
CA THR A 284 -24.59 18.67 15.76
C THR A 284 -23.37 19.57 15.71
N LEU A 285 -22.19 18.98 15.51
CA LEU A 285 -20.92 19.70 15.30
C LEU A 285 -20.88 20.48 13.98
N GLY A 286 -21.98 20.54 13.30
CA GLY A 286 -22.17 21.26 12.05
C GLY A 286 -22.30 20.33 10.85
N HIS A 287 -23.01 20.84 9.89
CA HIS A 287 -23.16 20.30 8.55
C HIS A 287 -22.26 21.10 7.63
N THR A 288 -21.29 20.46 7.02
CA THR A 288 -20.39 21.14 6.10
C THR A 288 -20.37 20.44 4.73
N VAL A 289 -20.56 21.23 3.69
CA VAL A 289 -20.29 20.80 2.31
C VAL A 289 -19.18 21.69 1.77
N THR A 290 -18.05 21.10 1.46
CA THR A 290 -16.88 21.82 0.99
C THR A 290 -16.37 21.25 -0.32
N GLY A 291 -15.80 22.09 -1.16
CA GLY A 291 -15.19 21.70 -2.42
C GLY A 291 -13.76 22.20 -2.53
N ALA A 292 -12.93 21.45 -3.21
CA ALA A 292 -11.57 21.84 -3.54
C ALA A 292 -11.25 21.49 -4.98
N ALA A 293 -10.47 22.35 -5.65
CA ALA A 293 -9.97 22.09 -6.99
C ALA A 293 -8.50 22.51 -7.06
N GLY A 294 -7.70 21.82 -7.87
CA GLY A 294 -6.28 22.12 -7.91
C GLY A 294 -5.54 21.53 -9.08
N ALA A 295 -4.25 21.83 -9.09
CA ALA A 295 -3.31 21.30 -10.04
C ALA A 295 -2.14 20.63 -9.32
N PHE A 296 -1.56 19.64 -9.99
CA PHE A 296 -0.45 18.88 -9.43
C PHE A 296 0.56 18.49 -10.51
N MET A 297 1.75 18.17 -10.07
CA MET A 297 2.77 17.53 -10.88
C MET A 297 3.36 16.32 -10.16
N GLN A 298 3.83 15.36 -10.94
CA GLN A 298 4.52 14.17 -10.48
C GLN A 298 5.76 13.94 -11.32
N TRP A 299 6.87 13.73 -10.66
CA TRP A 299 8.12 13.32 -11.28
C TRP A 299 8.60 12.02 -10.67
N ARG A 300 9.11 11.13 -11.52
CA ARG A 300 9.68 9.85 -11.08
C ARG A 300 10.92 9.54 -11.89
N ARG A 301 11.97 9.13 -11.19
CA ARG A 301 13.12 8.43 -11.74
C ARG A 301 13.04 6.97 -11.30
N ALA A 302 12.76 6.07 -12.24
CA ALA A 302 12.55 4.67 -11.95
C ALA A 302 13.85 3.96 -11.63
N ARG A 303 13.87 3.20 -10.54
CA ARG A 303 14.97 2.32 -10.15
C ARG A 303 14.43 1.17 -9.32
N PHE A 304 14.83 -0.04 -9.67
CA PHE A 304 14.45 -1.26 -8.97
C PHE A 304 15.70 -2.03 -8.55
N LEU A 305 15.61 -2.72 -7.44
CA LEU A 305 16.59 -3.71 -6.97
C LEU A 305 15.87 -5.05 -6.87
N VAL A 306 16.57 -6.14 -7.19
CA VAL A 306 16.09 -7.49 -6.89
C VAL A 306 16.80 -7.93 -5.62
N SER A 307 16.07 -8.15 -4.56
CA SER A 307 16.56 -8.62 -3.27
C SER A 307 15.94 -9.97 -2.93
N ARG A 308 16.41 -10.64 -1.87
CA ARG A 308 15.87 -11.92 -1.42
C ARG A 308 15.66 -11.89 0.08
N GLY A 309 14.57 -12.50 0.55
CA GLY A 309 14.38 -12.75 1.98
C GLY A 309 13.98 -11.52 2.80
N LEU A 310 13.31 -10.56 2.20
CA LEU A 310 12.75 -9.41 2.93
C LEU A 310 11.45 -9.80 3.65
N GLU A 311 10.44 -10.19 2.88
CA GLU A 311 9.17 -10.67 3.40
C GLU A 311 8.90 -12.13 3.02
N GLY A 312 9.40 -12.58 1.88
CA GLY A 312 9.16 -13.88 1.25
C GLY A 312 10.24 -14.94 1.46
N PHE A 313 11.06 -14.84 2.48
CA PHE A 313 12.16 -15.77 2.80
C PHE A 313 13.17 -15.90 1.63
N ALA A 314 13.29 -17.06 0.97
CA ALA A 314 14.24 -17.29 -0.12
C ALA A 314 13.79 -16.72 -1.48
N ARG A 315 12.62 -16.11 -1.58
CA ARG A 315 12.11 -15.57 -2.85
C ARG A 315 12.84 -14.30 -3.26
N GLU A 316 12.91 -14.10 -4.57
CA GLU A 316 13.29 -12.82 -5.15
C GLU A 316 12.12 -11.84 -5.07
N GLU A 317 12.43 -10.64 -4.63
CA GLU A 317 11.50 -9.55 -4.44
C GLU A 317 11.99 -8.30 -5.17
N ASP A 318 11.13 -7.74 -6.02
CA ASP A 318 11.39 -6.47 -6.70
C ASP A 318 11.19 -5.32 -5.71
N VAL A 319 12.28 -4.69 -5.31
CA VAL A 319 12.26 -3.54 -4.39
C VAL A 319 12.27 -2.25 -5.19
N ASP A 320 11.23 -1.45 -5.04
CA ASP A 320 11.15 -0.13 -5.65
C ASP A 320 11.97 0.89 -4.84
N VAL A 321 13.10 1.30 -5.39
CA VAL A 321 13.97 2.35 -4.86
C VAL A 321 13.96 3.61 -5.73
N SER A 322 12.91 3.76 -6.53
CA SER A 322 12.72 4.94 -7.38
C SER A 322 12.59 6.20 -6.54
N THR A 323 13.04 7.33 -7.08
CA THR A 323 12.69 8.64 -6.53
C THR A 323 11.41 9.12 -7.19
N THR A 324 10.39 9.40 -6.39
CA THR A 324 9.11 9.93 -6.84
C THR A 324 8.78 11.18 -6.03
N VAL A 325 8.50 12.28 -6.70
CA VAL A 325 8.05 13.53 -6.11
C VAL A 325 6.69 13.87 -6.70
N GLY A 326 5.71 14.07 -5.85
CA GLY A 326 4.41 14.59 -6.20
C GLY A 326 4.16 15.87 -5.42
N THR A 327 3.75 16.95 -6.06
CA THR A 327 3.39 18.20 -5.40
C THR A 327 2.30 18.91 -6.17
N GLY A 328 1.60 19.77 -5.49
CA GLY A 328 0.53 20.56 -6.09
C GLY A 328 -0.10 21.51 -5.08
N VAL A 329 -1.12 22.18 -5.52
CA VAL A 329 -1.91 23.09 -4.71
C VAL A 329 -3.38 22.95 -5.07
N GLN A 330 -4.25 22.95 -4.07
CA GLN A 330 -5.69 23.07 -4.24
C GLN A 330 -6.15 24.41 -3.69
N VAL A 331 -7.13 25.01 -4.33
CA VAL A 331 -7.86 26.17 -3.84
C VAL A 331 -9.12 25.71 -3.12
N THR A 332 -9.42 26.36 -2.00
CA THR A 332 -10.58 26.09 -1.13
C THR A 332 -11.30 27.41 -0.84
N PRO A 333 -11.96 28.00 -1.87
CA PRO A 333 -12.59 29.30 -1.74
C PRO A 333 -13.88 29.23 -0.90
N ARG A 334 -14.30 30.35 -0.33
CA ARG A 334 -15.59 30.49 0.36
C ARG A 334 -16.78 30.04 -0.49
N ALA A 335 -16.71 30.29 -1.80
CA ALA A 335 -17.73 29.86 -2.74
C ALA A 335 -17.91 28.33 -2.79
N PHE A 336 -16.93 27.57 -2.29
CA PHE A 336 -16.96 26.10 -2.18
C PHE A 336 -17.30 25.63 -0.76
N GLY A 337 -17.92 26.47 0.07
CA GLY A 337 -18.43 26.09 1.39
C GLY A 337 -17.48 26.27 2.56
N TYR A 338 -16.30 26.85 2.35
CA TYR A 338 -15.37 27.17 3.44
C TYR A 338 -15.73 28.50 4.11
N SER A 339 -15.36 28.65 5.39
CA SER A 339 -15.50 29.92 6.13
C SER A 339 -14.60 31.02 5.60
N GLU A 340 -13.43 30.64 5.07
CA GLU A 340 -12.41 31.53 4.54
C GLU A 340 -11.79 30.94 3.27
N ASP A 341 -11.30 31.81 2.38
CA ASP A 341 -10.51 31.39 1.24
C ASP A 341 -9.20 30.77 1.71
N GLY A 342 -8.80 29.68 1.07
CA GLY A 342 -7.60 28.98 1.47
C GLY A 342 -6.89 28.29 0.30
N LEU A 343 -5.64 27.95 0.55
CA LEU A 343 -4.79 27.16 -0.33
C LEU A 343 -4.32 25.93 0.43
N VAL A 344 -4.30 24.79 -0.27
CA VAL A 344 -3.82 23.52 0.28
C VAL A 344 -2.64 23.03 -0.56
N PRO A 345 -1.40 23.51 -0.32
CA PRO A 345 -0.22 22.89 -0.89
C PRO A 345 -0.04 21.48 -0.30
N PHE A 346 0.47 20.57 -1.13
CA PHE A 346 0.84 19.23 -0.70
C PHE A 346 2.15 18.76 -1.35
N LEU A 347 2.83 17.88 -0.64
CA LEU A 347 4.07 17.23 -1.09
C LEU A 347 4.01 15.75 -0.74
N THR A 348 4.39 14.90 -1.70
CA THR A 348 4.71 13.50 -1.48
C THR A 348 6.09 13.21 -2.02
N LEU A 349 6.94 12.59 -1.22
CA LEU A 349 8.28 12.17 -1.61
C LEU A 349 8.44 10.69 -1.24
N ARG A 350 8.95 9.91 -2.18
CA ARG A 350 9.48 8.56 -1.93
C ARG A 350 10.80 8.44 -2.64
N THR A 351 11.78 7.86 -1.98
CA THR A 351 13.08 7.58 -2.58
C THR A 351 13.73 6.40 -1.90
N GLY A 352 14.61 5.72 -2.62
CA GLY A 352 15.43 4.68 -2.05
C GLY A 352 16.80 4.65 -2.72
N PHE A 353 17.77 4.14 -2.00
CA PHE A 353 19.14 3.99 -2.49
C PHE A 353 19.84 2.82 -1.81
N GLY A 354 20.83 2.28 -2.49
CA GLY A 354 21.61 1.16 -1.99
C GLY A 354 21.84 0.09 -3.03
N ARG A 355 22.06 -1.14 -2.54
CA ARG A 355 22.34 -2.36 -3.29
C ARG A 355 21.39 -3.47 -2.82
N PRO A 356 21.26 -4.60 -3.52
CA PRO A 356 20.37 -5.70 -3.14
C PRO A 356 20.56 -6.24 -1.72
N ASP A 357 21.79 -6.19 -1.20
CA ASP A 357 22.17 -6.65 0.14
C ASP A 357 22.01 -5.58 1.24
N ARG A 358 21.90 -4.32 0.86
CA ARG A 358 21.72 -3.18 1.78
C ARG A 358 21.11 -1.98 1.09
N PHE A 359 19.99 -1.52 1.56
CA PHE A 359 19.30 -0.37 0.99
C PHE A 359 18.46 0.37 2.03
N VAL A 360 18.13 1.60 1.69
CA VAL A 360 17.28 2.47 2.50
C VAL A 360 16.11 2.93 1.63
N GLN A 361 14.92 2.97 2.23
CA GLN A 361 13.73 3.59 1.65
C GLN A 361 13.30 4.73 2.56
N LEU A 362 12.97 5.88 1.97
CA LEU A 362 12.50 7.07 2.67
C LEU A 362 11.18 7.53 2.07
N SER A 363 10.28 7.99 2.92
CA SER A 363 9.03 8.61 2.50
C SER A 363 8.74 9.86 3.31
N ALA A 364 8.15 10.85 2.65
CA ALA A 364 7.64 12.05 3.28
C ALA A 364 6.31 12.45 2.64
N THR A 365 5.34 12.81 3.45
CA THR A 365 4.11 13.47 3.00
C THR A 365 3.87 14.69 3.85
N ALA A 366 3.43 15.77 3.22
CA ALA A 366 3.07 16.99 3.91
C ALA A 366 1.89 17.64 3.18
N SER A 367 0.92 18.13 3.92
CA SER A 367 -0.15 18.96 3.39
C SER A 367 -0.64 19.92 4.47
N GLY A 368 -1.23 21.03 4.08
CA GLY A 368 -1.83 21.93 5.05
C GLY A 368 -2.66 22.99 4.36
N ARG A 369 -3.80 23.32 4.96
CA ARG A 369 -4.66 24.41 4.52
C ARG A 369 -4.18 25.71 5.14
N TYR A 370 -3.86 26.68 4.30
CA TYR A 370 -3.45 28.03 4.68
C TYR A 370 -4.57 29.02 4.31
N THR A 371 -4.94 29.85 5.25
CA THR A 371 -5.84 31.00 5.09
C THR A 371 -5.10 32.31 5.31
N ALA A 372 -5.81 33.43 5.25
CA ALA A 372 -5.22 34.74 5.61
C ALA A 372 -4.72 34.77 7.08
N ALA A 373 -5.34 34.00 7.96
CA ALA A 373 -4.96 33.86 9.37
C ALA A 373 -3.76 32.92 9.61
N GLY A 374 -3.26 32.24 8.57
CA GLY A 374 -2.14 31.33 8.66
C GLY A 374 -2.54 29.87 8.43
N LEU A 375 -1.80 28.91 9.05
CA LEU A 375 -2.09 27.49 8.94
C LEU A 375 -3.36 27.13 9.69
N ASP A 376 -4.39 26.74 8.95
CA ASP A 376 -5.68 26.30 9.50
C ASP A 376 -5.66 24.84 9.93
N SER A 377 -5.19 23.93 9.08
CA SER A 377 -5.02 22.51 9.39
C SER A 377 -3.85 21.95 8.60
N GLY A 378 -3.28 20.84 9.06
CA GLY A 378 -2.18 20.24 8.31
C GLY A 378 -1.65 18.96 8.89
N SER A 379 -0.85 18.26 8.09
CA SER A 379 -0.17 17.04 8.49
C SER A 379 1.20 16.91 7.85
N VAL A 380 2.12 16.32 8.59
CA VAL A 380 3.44 15.91 8.11
C VAL A 380 3.72 14.49 8.60
N HIS A 381 4.10 13.61 7.69
CA HIS A 381 4.54 12.26 8.00
C HIS A 381 5.89 12.01 7.33
N LEU A 382 6.85 11.54 8.10
CA LEU A 382 8.18 11.16 7.63
C LEU A 382 8.44 9.72 8.07
N ALA A 383 8.98 8.89 7.18
CA ALA A 383 9.44 7.55 7.56
C ALA A 383 10.68 7.15 6.79
N GLY A 384 11.48 6.29 7.42
CA GLY A 384 12.66 5.70 6.83
C GLY A 384 12.80 4.24 7.26
N THR A 385 13.21 3.37 6.34
CA THR A 385 13.50 1.98 6.62
C THR A 385 14.83 1.60 5.99
N ALA A 386 15.75 1.09 6.79
CA ALA A 386 17.01 0.53 6.36
C ALA A 386 16.96 -1.00 6.45
N PHE A 387 17.41 -1.66 5.39
CA PHE A 387 17.51 -3.10 5.29
C PHE A 387 18.99 -3.47 5.09
N LEU A 388 19.44 -4.48 5.83
CA LEU A 388 20.78 -5.05 5.72
C LEU A 388 20.68 -6.58 5.75
N LEU A 389 21.18 -7.22 4.72
CA LEU A 389 21.24 -8.67 4.57
C LEU A 389 22.72 -9.11 4.69
N PRO A 390 23.24 -9.28 5.92
CA PRO A 390 24.67 -9.52 6.14
C PRO A 390 25.13 -10.89 5.64
N ALA A 391 24.21 -11.85 5.54
CA ALA A 391 24.46 -13.19 5.03
C ALA A 391 23.15 -13.81 4.51
N PRO A 392 23.20 -14.88 3.69
CA PRO A 392 22.00 -15.59 3.28
C PRO A 392 21.15 -16.05 4.49
N GLY A 393 19.85 -15.75 4.46
CA GLY A 393 18.93 -16.07 5.54
C GLY A 393 18.97 -15.11 6.73
N HIS A 394 19.77 -14.07 6.70
CA HIS A 394 19.86 -13.06 7.75
C HIS A 394 19.36 -11.69 7.25
N LEU A 395 18.53 -11.04 8.02
CA LEU A 395 17.99 -9.72 7.72
C LEU A 395 17.97 -8.85 8.98
N ALA A 396 18.63 -7.71 8.94
CA ALA A 396 18.47 -6.64 9.93
C ALA A 396 17.64 -5.51 9.33
N VAL A 397 16.67 -5.02 10.08
CA VAL A 397 15.78 -3.92 9.69
C VAL A 397 15.79 -2.86 10.78
N LEU A 398 15.98 -1.61 10.39
CA LEU A 398 15.77 -0.44 11.23
C LEU A 398 14.70 0.43 10.57
N HIS A 399 13.61 0.68 11.29
CA HIS A 399 12.54 1.57 10.83
C HIS A 399 12.33 2.71 11.81
N GLY A 400 12.01 3.88 11.28
CA GLY A 400 11.60 5.04 12.06
C GLY A 400 10.55 5.85 11.31
N ALA A 401 9.53 6.29 12.03
CA ALA A 401 8.49 7.16 11.51
C ALA A 401 8.14 8.26 12.51
N VAL A 402 7.80 9.45 12.01
CA VAL A 402 7.30 10.57 12.80
C VAL A 402 6.09 11.18 12.12
N GLY A 403 5.11 11.57 12.92
CA GLY A 403 3.88 12.21 12.47
C GLY A 403 3.59 13.47 13.28
N TRP A 404 3.11 14.47 12.58
CA TRP A 404 2.65 15.73 13.14
C TRP A 404 1.36 16.16 12.45
N GLN A 405 0.37 16.55 13.22
CA GLN A 405 -0.90 17.10 12.73
C GLN A 405 -1.21 18.42 13.43
N GLU A 406 -1.84 19.32 12.71
CA GLU A 406 -2.39 20.57 13.25
C GLU A 406 -3.88 20.55 13.02
N ARG A 407 -4.64 20.64 14.13
CA ARG A 407 -6.10 20.58 14.13
C ARG A 407 -6.66 19.45 13.25
N PRO A 408 -6.32 18.18 13.53
CA PRO A 408 -6.83 17.05 12.78
C PRO A 408 -8.35 16.97 12.87
N ALA A 409 -8.99 16.50 11.80
CA ALA A 409 -10.41 16.18 11.86
C ALA A 409 -10.65 15.10 12.92
N PRO A 410 -11.82 15.08 13.59
CA PRO A 410 -12.13 14.04 14.57
C PRO A 410 -11.93 12.62 13.97
N GLY A 411 -11.20 11.77 14.68
CA GLY A 411 -10.87 10.42 14.22
C GLY A 411 -9.68 10.31 13.27
N ALA A 412 -8.99 11.40 12.97
CA ALA A 412 -7.76 11.39 12.17
C ALA A 412 -6.49 11.47 13.02
N GLU A 413 -6.62 11.43 14.33
CA GLU A 413 -5.50 11.43 15.27
C GLU A 413 -4.67 10.15 15.12
N PHE A 414 -3.38 10.23 15.48
CA PHE A 414 -2.54 9.05 15.56
C PHE A 414 -3.01 8.12 16.67
N ASP A 415 -3.03 6.83 16.38
CA ASP A 415 -3.41 5.78 17.32
C ASP A 415 -2.43 4.62 17.20
N LEU A 416 -1.53 4.50 18.17
CA LEU A 416 -0.51 3.47 18.22
C LEU A 416 -0.82 2.43 19.29
N GLY A 417 -0.52 1.18 18.93
CA GLY A 417 -0.75 -0.01 19.73
C GLY A 417 -0.86 -1.23 18.84
N LEU A 418 -1.78 -2.12 19.12
CA LEU A 418 -1.96 -3.37 18.39
C LEU A 418 -1.90 -3.21 16.87
N GLY A 419 -0.88 -3.84 16.25
CA GLY A 419 -0.72 -3.88 14.80
C GLY A 419 0.04 -2.70 14.20
N LEU A 420 0.12 -1.57 14.88
CA LEU A 420 0.88 -0.40 14.44
C LEU A 420 1.54 0.27 15.66
N GLY A 421 2.88 0.34 15.67
CA GLY A 421 3.63 0.89 16.80
C GLY A 421 4.25 -0.18 17.69
N PRO A 422 4.60 0.13 18.95
CA PRO A 422 5.24 -0.80 19.87
C PRO A 422 4.36 -2.03 20.12
N ARG A 423 4.91 -3.22 19.84
CA ARG A 423 4.16 -4.50 19.82
C ARG A 423 3.65 -4.93 21.18
N GLY A 424 4.37 -4.56 22.23
CA GLY A 424 4.02 -4.90 23.61
C GLY A 424 2.82 -4.12 24.16
N PHE A 425 2.20 -3.25 23.39
CA PHE A 425 1.13 -2.37 23.82
C PHE A 425 -0.19 -2.70 23.12
N LYS A 426 -1.29 -2.52 23.86
CA LYS A 426 -2.65 -2.74 23.37
C LYS A 426 -3.09 -1.57 22.46
N GLU A 427 -4.26 -1.72 21.85
CA GLU A 427 -4.92 -0.64 21.13
C GLU A 427 -5.03 0.60 22.02
N HIS A 428 -5.07 1.77 21.38
CA HIS A 428 -5.28 3.07 22.01
C HIS A 428 -4.31 3.41 23.14
N SER A 429 -3.20 2.66 23.26
CA SER A 429 -2.19 2.95 24.28
C SER A 429 -1.56 4.32 24.10
N PHE A 430 -1.47 4.79 22.88
CA PHE A 430 -0.90 6.09 22.53
C PHE A 430 -1.74 6.76 21.46
N THR A 431 -2.42 7.85 21.83
CA THR A 431 -3.26 8.61 20.92
C THR A 431 -2.90 10.10 20.97
N GLY A 432 -3.00 10.79 19.84
CA GLY A 432 -2.71 12.22 19.78
C GLY A 432 -2.46 12.77 18.38
N ASP A 433 -2.07 14.03 18.31
CA ASP A 433 -1.74 14.75 17.08
C ASP A 433 -0.22 14.81 16.80
N ARG A 434 0.57 14.21 17.66
CA ARG A 434 2.03 14.02 17.56
C ARG A 434 2.34 12.55 17.79
N ALA A 435 3.13 11.95 16.93
CA ALA A 435 3.52 10.56 17.07
C ALA A 435 4.93 10.29 16.55
N PHE A 436 5.56 9.28 17.10
CA PHE A 436 6.72 8.65 16.51
C PHE A 436 6.74 7.15 16.81
N PHE A 437 7.41 6.41 15.94
CA PHE A 437 7.66 4.99 16.14
C PHE A 437 9.01 4.62 15.56
N THR A 438 9.78 3.81 16.27
CA THR A 438 11.01 3.21 15.75
C THR A 438 11.08 1.75 16.20
N THR A 439 11.61 0.91 15.33
CA THR A 439 11.86 -0.51 15.61
C THR A 439 13.19 -0.95 15.00
N ALA A 440 13.91 -1.77 15.73
CA ALA A 440 15.04 -2.54 15.24
C ALA A 440 14.66 -4.03 15.32
N GLU A 441 14.73 -4.73 14.21
CA GLU A 441 14.42 -6.16 14.12
C GLU A 441 15.53 -6.91 13.39
N TYR A 442 15.95 -8.03 13.97
CA TYR A 442 16.86 -8.97 13.34
C TYR A 442 16.16 -10.29 13.10
N ARG A 443 16.18 -10.78 11.86
CA ARG A 443 15.57 -12.06 11.45
C ARG A 443 16.66 -13.04 11.02
N TRP A 444 16.46 -14.29 11.41
CA TRP A 444 17.27 -15.43 10.99
C TRP A 444 16.36 -16.52 10.44
N THR A 445 16.48 -16.81 9.16
CA THR A 445 15.79 -17.92 8.50
C THR A 445 16.49 -19.23 8.84
N LEU A 446 15.80 -20.12 9.52
CA LEU A 446 16.31 -21.44 9.91
C LEU A 446 16.21 -22.44 8.77
N THR A 447 15.07 -22.43 8.07
CA THR A 447 14.82 -23.31 6.92
C THR A 447 13.84 -22.66 5.95
N ASN A 448 14.04 -22.88 4.67
CA ASN A 448 13.15 -22.45 3.60
C ASN A 448 12.25 -23.58 3.07
N ASP A 449 12.39 -24.79 3.59
CA ASP A 449 11.78 -25.99 2.99
C ASP A 449 11.28 -27.00 4.04
N PHE A 450 10.70 -26.51 5.12
CA PHE A 450 10.10 -27.37 6.13
C PHE A 450 8.88 -28.11 5.54
N TYR A 451 9.00 -29.45 5.42
CA TYR A 451 8.06 -30.30 4.70
C TYR A 451 7.74 -29.84 3.26
N LYS A 452 8.67 -29.20 2.58
CA LYS A 452 8.51 -28.64 1.22
C LYS A 452 7.38 -27.62 1.07
N LEU A 453 6.91 -27.05 2.16
CA LEU A 453 5.74 -26.18 2.20
C LEU A 453 5.98 -24.85 2.91
N THR A 454 6.81 -24.84 3.96
CA THR A 454 6.88 -23.70 4.88
C THR A 454 8.31 -23.29 5.13
N ALA A 455 8.59 -22.01 5.09
CA ALA A 455 9.80 -21.43 5.64
C ALA A 455 9.58 -21.07 7.11
N ILE A 456 10.61 -21.24 7.93
CA ILE A 456 10.60 -20.94 9.36
C ILE A 456 11.84 -20.12 9.70
N GLY A 457 11.66 -19.10 10.53
CA GLY A 457 12.73 -18.24 11.03
C GLY A 457 12.45 -17.74 12.43
N LEU A 458 13.48 -17.16 13.02
CA LEU A 458 13.44 -16.48 14.31
C LEU A 458 13.61 -14.98 14.11
N ALA A 459 13.11 -14.18 15.05
CA ALA A 459 13.37 -12.76 15.11
C ALA A 459 13.62 -12.30 16.55
N GLY A 460 14.50 -11.31 16.70
CA GLY A 460 14.63 -10.50 17.91
C GLY A 460 14.34 -9.05 17.57
N PHE A 461 13.70 -8.32 18.47
CA PHE A 461 13.32 -6.93 18.19
C PHE A 461 13.31 -6.04 19.44
N VAL A 462 13.40 -4.74 19.19
CA VAL A 462 13.18 -3.67 20.16
C VAL A 462 12.34 -2.60 19.48
N ASP A 463 11.25 -2.19 20.13
CA ASP A 463 10.35 -1.15 19.67
C ASP A 463 10.34 0.02 20.65
N TYR A 464 10.29 1.25 20.13
CA TYR A 464 10.11 2.46 20.92
C TYR A 464 9.20 3.43 20.18
N GLY A 465 8.16 3.92 20.83
CA GLY A 465 7.23 4.84 20.19
C GLY A 465 6.20 5.40 21.13
N GLY A 466 5.35 6.26 20.59
CA GLY A 466 4.24 6.85 21.32
C GLY A 466 3.52 7.93 20.53
N ALA A 467 2.38 8.35 21.08
CA ALA A 467 1.62 9.50 20.57
C ALA A 467 1.05 10.30 21.74
N TRP A 468 0.85 11.60 21.52
CA TRP A 468 0.33 12.53 22.51
C TRP A 468 -0.29 13.75 21.82
N TYR A 469 -1.18 14.44 22.50
CA TYR A 469 -1.73 15.71 22.02
C TYR A 469 -0.78 16.89 22.29
N HIS A 470 -0.79 17.86 21.41
CA HIS A 470 -0.04 19.11 21.62
C HIS A 470 -0.43 19.76 22.96
N GLY A 471 0.57 20.14 23.73
CA GLY A 471 0.38 20.70 25.08
C GLY A 471 0.16 19.67 26.20
N ALA A 472 -0.08 18.40 25.88
CA ALA A 472 -0.18 17.33 26.87
C ALA A 472 1.19 16.69 27.17
N ALA A 473 1.27 15.91 28.26
CA ALA A 473 2.43 15.14 28.60
C ALA A 473 2.74 14.10 27.50
N ARG A 474 4.02 13.94 27.16
CA ARG A 474 4.44 12.92 26.18
C ARG A 474 4.18 11.53 26.72
N ARG A 475 3.47 10.72 25.95
CA ARG A 475 3.24 9.31 26.22
C ARG A 475 4.05 8.45 25.26
N THR A 476 4.97 7.68 25.81
CA THR A 476 5.85 6.81 25.03
C THR A 476 6.02 5.48 25.75
N GLY A 477 6.37 4.44 25.02
CA GLY A 477 6.63 3.13 25.56
C GLY A 477 7.74 2.42 24.79
N VAL A 478 8.44 1.56 25.51
CA VAL A 478 9.46 0.67 24.96
C VAL A 478 9.06 -0.77 25.24
N ASP A 479 9.25 -1.61 24.24
CA ASP A 479 9.18 -3.07 24.40
C ASP A 479 10.29 -3.75 23.62
N PHE A 480 10.52 -5.01 23.93
CA PHE A 480 11.48 -5.87 23.27
C PHE A 480 10.98 -7.30 23.29
N GLY A 481 11.49 -8.12 22.39
CA GLY A 481 11.03 -9.49 22.34
C GLY A 481 11.73 -10.36 21.34
N ILE A 482 11.23 -11.59 21.30
CA ILE A 482 11.61 -12.61 20.33
C ILE A 482 10.36 -13.13 19.64
N GLY A 483 10.52 -13.68 18.45
CA GLY A 483 9.37 -14.22 17.73
C GLY A 483 9.74 -15.21 16.65
N LEU A 484 8.72 -15.96 16.24
CA LEU A 484 8.77 -16.86 15.10
C LEU A 484 8.32 -16.11 13.84
N ARG A 485 8.94 -16.46 12.73
CA ARG A 485 8.57 -16.04 11.37
C ARG A 485 8.27 -17.29 10.58
N PHE A 486 7.12 -17.33 9.91
CA PHE A 486 6.75 -18.48 9.08
C PHE A 486 5.91 -18.03 7.90
N GLY A 487 6.02 -18.76 6.80
CA GLY A 487 5.31 -18.45 5.58
C GLY A 487 5.30 -19.61 4.61
N LEU A 488 4.23 -19.70 3.81
CA LEU A 488 4.10 -20.72 2.79
C LEU A 488 4.97 -20.36 1.59
N THR A 489 5.94 -21.23 1.26
CA THR A 489 6.88 -21.00 0.16
C THR A 489 6.25 -21.12 -1.23
N ARG A 490 5.09 -21.77 -1.32
CA ARG A 490 4.35 -21.98 -2.58
C ARG A 490 3.11 -21.08 -2.75
N ALA A 491 2.80 -20.24 -1.77
CA ALA A 491 1.71 -19.28 -1.87
C ALA A 491 2.08 -18.13 -2.81
N THR A 492 1.08 -17.50 -3.41
CA THR A 492 1.26 -16.27 -4.20
C THR A 492 1.54 -15.05 -3.32
N GLU A 493 1.05 -15.07 -2.09
CA GLU A 493 1.29 -14.01 -1.10
C GLU A 493 2.70 -14.14 -0.50
N ILE A 494 3.40 -13.01 -0.42
CA ILE A 494 4.81 -12.98 -0.03
C ILE A 494 4.97 -12.73 1.48
N GLN A 495 3.95 -12.18 2.15
CA GLN A 495 4.07 -11.76 3.55
C GLN A 495 4.22 -12.92 4.52
N SER A 496 5.30 -12.88 5.33
CA SER A 496 5.49 -13.81 6.44
C SER A 496 4.51 -13.54 7.57
N SER A 497 4.01 -14.61 8.20
CA SER A 497 3.32 -14.53 9.47
C SER A 497 4.35 -14.42 10.61
N ARG A 498 3.98 -13.74 11.68
CA ARG A 498 4.81 -13.56 12.87
C ARG A 498 4.06 -13.91 14.14
N LEU A 499 4.74 -14.59 15.04
CA LEU A 499 4.30 -14.85 16.41
C LEU A 499 5.37 -14.31 17.34
N ASP A 500 5.09 -13.20 18.00
CA ASP A 500 6.03 -12.47 18.84
C ASP A 500 5.65 -12.59 20.32
N LEU A 501 6.64 -12.78 21.18
CA LEU A 501 6.54 -12.55 22.61
C LEU A 501 7.15 -11.17 22.88
N ALA A 502 6.30 -10.17 23.11
CA ALA A 502 6.69 -8.79 23.34
C ALA A 502 6.60 -8.45 24.83
N CYS A 503 7.71 -8.00 25.40
CA CYS A 503 7.86 -7.74 26.82
C CYS A 503 8.09 -6.26 27.10
N ARG A 504 7.41 -5.72 28.10
CA ARG A 504 7.56 -4.35 28.60
C ARG A 504 8.25 -4.34 29.94
N PRO A 505 9.23 -3.46 30.18
CA PRO A 505 9.84 -3.29 31.51
C PRO A 505 8.81 -2.93 32.59
N ARG A 506 7.79 -2.15 32.21
CA ARG A 506 6.66 -1.79 33.06
C ARG A 506 5.36 -1.89 32.31
N ASN A 507 4.44 -2.74 32.74
CA ASN A 507 3.06 -2.82 32.28
C ASN A 507 2.18 -1.79 33.01
N ASP A 508 0.87 -1.84 32.76
CA ASP A 508 -0.12 -0.92 33.35
C ASP A 508 -0.16 -1.02 34.91
N ALA A 509 0.31 -2.12 35.47
CA ALA A 509 0.46 -2.31 36.91
C ALA A 509 1.89 -1.98 37.45
N GLY A 510 2.73 -1.36 36.65
CA GLY A 510 4.10 -0.97 36.98
C GLY A 510 5.10 -2.14 37.09
N ARG A 511 4.73 -3.35 36.64
CA ARG A 511 5.51 -4.57 36.70
C ARG A 511 5.99 -5.00 35.31
N PHE A 512 7.07 -5.78 35.28
CA PHE A 512 7.46 -6.47 34.06
C PHE A 512 6.32 -7.37 33.56
N GLY A 513 6.06 -7.34 32.25
CA GLY A 513 5.00 -8.14 31.67
C GLY A 513 5.19 -8.36 30.16
N CYS A 514 4.81 -9.54 29.70
CA CYS A 514 4.89 -9.92 28.30
C CYS A 514 3.50 -10.21 27.76
N ILE A 515 3.32 -9.97 26.45
CA ILE A 515 2.13 -10.34 25.71
C ILE A 515 2.53 -11.10 24.45
N VAL A 516 1.67 -12.00 24.01
CA VAL A 516 1.80 -12.70 22.73
C VAL A 516 1.11 -11.89 21.66
N VAL A 517 1.80 -11.69 20.53
CA VAL A 517 1.30 -10.94 19.37
C VAL A 517 1.40 -11.83 18.15
N LEU A 518 0.28 -12.14 17.54
CA LEU A 518 0.20 -12.83 16.26
C LEU A 518 -0.22 -11.83 15.18
N SER A 519 0.50 -11.76 14.09
CA SER A 519 0.23 -10.83 12.99
C SER A 519 0.93 -11.27 11.69
N ARG A 520 0.93 -10.41 10.66
CA ARG A 520 1.60 -10.63 9.37
C ARG A 520 2.53 -9.47 9.02
N GLY A 521 3.55 -9.74 8.19
CA GLY A 521 4.49 -8.76 7.69
C GLY A 521 5.38 -8.15 8.75
N PHE A 522 5.78 -6.90 8.53
CA PHE A 522 6.50 -6.10 9.52
C PHE A 522 5.55 -5.49 10.56
N ALA A 523 6.09 -5.07 11.69
CA ALA A 523 5.33 -4.37 12.74
C ALA A 523 5.10 -2.88 12.41
N PHE A 524 5.40 -2.47 11.20
CA PHE A 524 5.31 -1.09 10.73
C PHE A 524 4.82 -1.04 9.28
N SER A 525 4.30 0.12 8.91
CA SER A 525 3.94 0.40 7.52
C SER A 525 5.16 0.94 6.77
N THR A 526 5.57 0.28 5.70
CA THR A 526 6.64 0.76 4.80
C THR A 526 6.26 2.07 4.09
N THR A 527 4.98 2.45 4.10
CA THR A 527 4.50 3.74 3.58
C THR A 527 4.56 4.86 4.60
N GLY A 528 4.98 4.60 5.84
CA GLY A 528 5.14 5.58 6.90
C GLY A 528 3.85 6.00 7.59
N ARG A 529 2.75 5.28 7.39
CA ARG A 529 1.50 5.56 8.11
C ARG A 529 1.66 5.21 9.59
N LEU A 530 1.20 6.13 10.45
CA LEU A 530 1.11 5.97 11.90
C LEU A 530 -0.36 6.03 12.38
N ASP A 531 -1.28 5.92 11.44
CA ASP A 531 -2.73 5.85 11.63
C ASP A 531 -3.27 4.49 11.14
N ARG A 532 -4.38 4.05 11.69
CA ARG A 532 -5.07 2.80 11.31
C ARG A 532 -5.86 2.93 10.03
#